data_e734b146269ba5b86060ff34d6c3e356
#
_entry.id   e734b146269ba5b86060ff34d6c3e356
#
_cell.length_a   1.000
_cell.length_b   1.000
_cell.length_c   1.000
_cell.angle_alpha   90.00
_cell.angle_beta   90.00
_cell.angle_gamma   90.00
#
_symmetry.space_group_name_H-M   'P 1'
#
loop_
_entity.id
_entity.type
_entity.pdbx_description
1 polymer ?
#
loop_
_entity_poly.entity_id
_entity_poly.type
_entity_poly.pdbx_seq_one_letter_code
_entity_poly.pdbx_strand_id
1 'polypeptide(L)'
;RNYLSVRGNGFELVFSRANGLIISYEYDGVKLLKEGASLTPNFWRAPTDNDFGAALQLRYRAWKNVKMDLKSFEVAEEDGLAVVMAEYELPSVSAKLYLTYRINNAGAVELSQKLIADKDAKVSDMFRFGLQLPMPASFERIEYYGRGPGENYVDRNNCTGLGIYKQSVSEQFYPYIRPQENGNKTDVRWWRIADASGHGLMLDSDESFSASA
;
A
#
# COMPACT_ATOMS: atom_id res chain seq x y z
N ARG A 1 -11.27 -18.70 -17.07
CA ARG A 1 -10.10 -17.80 -17.30
C ARG A 1 -9.53 -17.42 -15.93
N ASN A 2 -8.20 -17.53 -15.78
CA ASN A 2 -7.52 -17.31 -14.48
C ASN A 2 -7.27 -15.83 -14.17
N TYR A 3 -7.45 -14.96 -15.15
CA TYR A 3 -7.14 -13.54 -15.05
C TYR A 3 -8.30 -12.65 -15.53
N LEU A 4 -8.36 -11.44 -15.00
CA LEU A 4 -9.18 -10.35 -15.48
C LEU A 4 -8.26 -9.23 -15.93
N SER A 5 -8.39 -8.78 -17.17
CA SER A 5 -7.72 -7.57 -17.66
C SER A 5 -8.71 -6.42 -17.77
N VAL A 6 -8.34 -5.27 -17.20
CA VAL A 6 -9.03 -3.99 -17.37
C VAL A 6 -8.11 -3.11 -18.21
N ARG A 7 -8.63 -2.63 -19.33
CA ARG A 7 -7.88 -1.83 -20.30
C ARG A 7 -8.60 -0.55 -20.63
N GLY A 8 -7.83 0.49 -20.87
CA GLY A 8 -8.34 1.77 -21.33
C GLY A 8 -7.28 2.52 -22.12
N ASN A 9 -7.34 3.83 -22.08
CA ASN A 9 -6.45 4.68 -22.86
C ASN A 9 -5.02 4.66 -22.29
N GLY A 10 -4.14 3.90 -22.93
CA GLY A 10 -2.72 3.80 -22.57
C GLY A 10 -2.42 2.93 -21.35
N PHE A 11 -3.38 2.21 -20.77
CA PHE A 11 -3.11 1.38 -19.61
C PHE A 11 -3.69 -0.03 -19.71
N GLU A 12 -3.09 -0.93 -18.95
CA GLU A 12 -3.62 -2.26 -18.63
C GLU A 12 -3.39 -2.60 -17.18
N LEU A 13 -4.45 -3.03 -16.51
CA LEU A 13 -4.43 -3.65 -15.19
C LEU A 13 -4.84 -5.11 -15.31
N VAL A 14 -4.09 -6.01 -14.67
CA VAL A 14 -4.41 -7.43 -14.64
C VAL A 14 -4.60 -7.88 -13.20
N PHE A 15 -5.75 -8.51 -12.93
CA PHE A 15 -6.07 -9.15 -11.66
C PHE A 15 -5.92 -10.66 -11.79
N SER A 16 -5.39 -11.29 -10.76
CA SER A 16 -5.47 -12.74 -10.60
C SER A 16 -6.81 -13.10 -9.97
N ARG A 17 -7.59 -13.95 -10.64
CA ARG A 17 -8.85 -14.48 -10.07
C ARG A 17 -8.61 -15.50 -8.95
N ALA A 18 -7.39 -16.02 -8.82
CA ALA A 18 -7.05 -16.95 -7.75
C ALA A 18 -6.92 -16.28 -6.38
N ASN A 19 -6.49 -15.04 -6.34
CA ASN A 19 -6.28 -14.30 -5.09
C ASN A 19 -6.93 -12.91 -5.05
N GLY A 20 -7.57 -12.46 -6.15
CA GLY A 20 -8.28 -11.19 -6.22
C GLY A 20 -7.39 -9.94 -6.27
N LEU A 21 -6.08 -10.09 -6.42
CA LEU A 21 -5.12 -8.97 -6.37
C LEU A 21 -4.68 -8.51 -7.75
N ILE A 22 -4.27 -7.25 -7.85
CA ILE A 22 -3.58 -6.71 -9.03
C ILE A 22 -2.18 -7.32 -9.10
N ILE A 23 -1.87 -7.97 -10.24
CA ILE A 23 -0.59 -8.63 -10.52
C ILE A 23 0.18 -7.99 -11.67
N SER A 24 -0.43 -7.06 -12.38
CA SER A 24 0.22 -6.22 -13.40
C SER A 24 -0.47 -4.88 -13.46
N TYR A 25 0.32 -3.83 -13.54
CA TYR A 25 -0.14 -2.48 -13.79
C TYR A 25 0.85 -1.82 -14.75
N GLU A 26 0.39 -1.54 -15.95
CA GLU A 26 1.16 -0.93 -17.03
C GLU A 26 0.49 0.36 -17.50
N TYR A 27 1.27 1.40 -17.74
CA TYR A 27 0.82 2.66 -18.28
C TYR A 27 1.82 3.15 -19.34
N ASP A 28 1.34 3.46 -20.55
CA ASP A 28 2.13 3.86 -21.73
C ASP A 28 3.34 2.93 -21.99
N GLY A 29 3.13 1.60 -21.84
CA GLY A 29 4.16 0.59 -22.03
C GLY A 29 5.15 0.48 -20.86
N VAL A 30 4.98 1.23 -19.79
CA VAL A 30 5.84 1.19 -18.60
C VAL A 30 5.16 0.38 -17.50
N LYS A 31 5.84 -0.67 -17.02
CA LYS A 31 5.36 -1.49 -15.89
C LYS A 31 5.58 -0.73 -14.59
N LEU A 32 4.50 -0.42 -13.88
CA LEU A 32 4.51 0.23 -12.57
C LEU A 32 4.64 -0.79 -11.43
N LEU A 33 4.10 -1.98 -11.60
CA LEU A 33 4.23 -3.09 -10.66
C LEU A 33 5.36 -4.02 -11.09
N LYS A 34 6.22 -4.38 -10.14
CA LYS A 34 7.31 -5.34 -10.35
C LYS A 34 6.76 -6.69 -10.81
N GLU A 35 7.38 -7.28 -11.82
CA GLU A 35 7.00 -8.59 -12.34
C GLU A 35 7.04 -9.67 -11.24
N GLY A 36 6.01 -10.50 -11.18
CA GLY A 36 5.85 -11.54 -10.16
C GLY A 36 5.37 -11.04 -8.80
N ALA A 37 5.17 -9.73 -8.64
CA ALA A 37 4.62 -9.13 -7.43
C ALA A 37 3.12 -8.83 -7.55
N SER A 38 2.49 -8.44 -6.45
CA SER A 38 1.10 -7.99 -6.39
C SER A 38 0.98 -6.72 -5.56
N LEU A 39 -0.03 -5.90 -5.85
CA LEU A 39 -0.50 -4.88 -4.92
C LEU A 39 -1.24 -5.59 -3.78
N THR A 40 -0.70 -5.51 -2.58
CA THR A 40 -1.11 -6.37 -1.46
C THR A 40 -1.49 -5.55 -0.23
N PRO A 41 -2.60 -5.88 0.45
CA PRO A 41 -2.88 -5.36 1.79
C PRO A 41 -1.72 -5.61 2.75
N ASN A 42 -1.42 -4.63 3.59
CA ASN A 42 -0.32 -4.69 4.54
C ASN A 42 -0.75 -4.22 5.92
N PHE A 43 -0.52 -5.06 6.93
CA PHE A 43 -0.86 -4.80 8.32
C PHE A 43 0.37 -4.76 9.23
N TRP A 44 1.56 -4.89 8.65
CA TRP A 44 2.82 -5.03 9.35
C TRP A 44 3.87 -4.05 8.86
N ARG A 45 4.79 -3.70 9.73
CA ARG A 45 6.08 -3.06 9.44
C ARG A 45 7.19 -3.68 10.28
N ALA A 46 8.44 -3.41 9.91
CA ALA A 46 9.55 -3.73 10.79
C ALA A 46 9.40 -3.00 12.13
N PRO A 47 9.69 -3.64 13.26
CA PRO A 47 9.65 -2.99 14.57
C PRO A 47 10.70 -1.88 14.69
N THR A 48 10.38 -0.83 15.40
CA THR A 48 11.33 0.18 15.89
C THR A 48 11.91 -0.24 17.24
N ASP A 49 12.93 0.46 17.71
CA ASP A 49 13.48 0.21 19.06
C ASP A 49 12.44 0.36 20.17
N ASN A 50 11.54 1.33 20.04
CA ASN A 50 10.42 1.49 20.99
C ASN A 50 9.48 0.31 20.98
N ASP A 51 9.19 -0.25 19.81
CA ASP A 51 8.35 -1.45 19.68
C ASP A 51 9.00 -2.65 20.37
N PHE A 52 10.31 -2.83 20.20
CA PHE A 52 11.06 -3.89 20.90
C PHE A 52 11.01 -3.71 22.42
N GLY A 53 11.17 -2.47 22.91
CA GLY A 53 11.09 -2.15 24.32
C GLY A 53 9.73 -2.48 24.94
N ALA A 54 8.65 -2.28 24.18
CA ALA A 54 7.28 -2.58 24.58
C ALA A 54 6.81 -4.00 24.18
N ALA A 55 7.68 -4.82 23.59
CA ALA A 55 7.37 -6.15 23.05
C ALA A 55 6.21 -6.18 22.05
N LEU A 56 5.98 -5.08 21.29
CA LEU A 56 4.87 -4.97 20.35
C LEU A 56 4.99 -5.95 19.20
N GLN A 57 6.21 -6.28 18.75
CA GLN A 57 6.46 -7.27 17.72
C GLN A 57 5.97 -8.68 18.11
N LEU A 58 5.84 -8.96 19.40
CA LEU A 58 5.26 -10.22 19.90
C LEU A 58 3.75 -10.10 20.07
N ARG A 59 3.27 -8.97 20.58
CA ARG A 59 1.85 -8.72 20.82
C ARG A 59 1.05 -8.65 19.53
N TYR A 60 1.61 -8.02 18.47
CA TYR A 60 0.94 -7.78 17.17
C TYR A 60 1.27 -8.84 16.12
N ARG A 61 1.99 -9.89 16.49
CA ARG A 61 2.50 -10.92 15.56
C ARG A 61 1.44 -11.58 14.66
N ALA A 62 0.17 -11.62 15.10
CA ALA A 62 -0.93 -12.17 14.33
C ALA A 62 -1.13 -11.46 12.98
N TRP A 63 -0.71 -10.18 12.89
CA TRP A 63 -0.83 -9.36 11.69
C TRP A 63 0.36 -9.44 10.74
N LYS A 64 1.44 -10.14 11.13
CA LYS A 64 2.68 -10.18 10.32
C LYS A 64 2.51 -10.91 9.00
N ASN A 65 1.81 -12.04 9.01
CA ASN A 65 1.60 -12.89 7.83
C ASN A 65 0.15 -13.35 7.80
N VAL A 66 -0.75 -12.41 7.59
CA VAL A 66 -2.18 -12.71 7.57
C VAL A 66 -2.52 -13.51 6.33
N LYS A 67 -3.10 -14.69 6.54
CA LYS A 67 -3.67 -15.48 5.45
C LYS A 67 -4.96 -14.82 4.98
N MET A 68 -5.05 -14.60 3.67
CA MET A 68 -6.23 -14.02 3.02
C MET A 68 -6.88 -15.11 2.14
N ASP A 69 -8.03 -15.61 2.59
CA ASP A 69 -8.82 -16.60 1.84
C ASP A 69 -9.88 -15.89 1.00
N LEU A 70 -9.69 -15.81 -0.31
CA LEU A 70 -10.63 -15.19 -1.25
C LEU A 70 -11.97 -15.92 -1.22
N LYS A 71 -13.06 -15.21 -0.94
CA LYS A 71 -14.44 -15.73 -0.89
C LYS A 71 -15.28 -15.31 -2.06
N SER A 72 -15.16 -14.05 -2.51
CA SER A 72 -15.81 -13.59 -3.73
C SER A 72 -14.89 -12.69 -4.55
N PHE A 73 -15.10 -12.68 -5.85
CA PHE A 73 -14.43 -11.82 -6.81
C PHE A 73 -15.45 -11.42 -7.86
N GLU A 74 -15.93 -10.19 -7.77
CA GLU A 74 -17.00 -9.66 -8.60
C GLU A 74 -16.50 -8.52 -9.47
N VAL A 75 -17.09 -8.39 -10.64
CA VAL A 75 -16.75 -7.35 -11.62
C VAL A 75 -18.05 -6.73 -12.11
N ALA A 76 -18.11 -5.42 -12.07
CA ALA A 76 -19.22 -4.63 -12.55
C ALA A 76 -18.72 -3.44 -13.38
N GLU A 77 -19.63 -2.81 -14.10
CA GLU A 77 -19.44 -1.50 -14.71
C GLU A 77 -20.46 -0.55 -14.09
N GLU A 78 -19.99 0.54 -13.50
CA GLU A 78 -20.82 1.55 -12.83
C GLU A 78 -20.37 2.94 -13.27
N ASP A 79 -21.27 3.72 -13.85
CA ASP A 79 -21.02 5.11 -14.29
C ASP A 79 -19.76 5.28 -15.18
N GLY A 80 -19.47 4.29 -16.02
CA GLY A 80 -18.31 4.27 -16.91
C GLY A 80 -16.99 3.88 -16.22
N LEU A 81 -17.06 3.42 -14.98
CA LEU A 81 -15.93 2.87 -14.23
C LEU A 81 -15.96 1.34 -14.27
N ALA A 82 -14.81 0.71 -14.43
CA ALA A 82 -14.68 -0.71 -14.13
C ALA A 82 -14.54 -0.87 -12.60
N VAL A 83 -15.46 -1.61 -12.00
CA VAL A 83 -15.49 -1.86 -10.56
C VAL A 83 -15.15 -3.32 -10.30
N VAL A 84 -14.09 -3.55 -9.52
CA VAL A 84 -13.66 -4.90 -9.11
C VAL A 84 -13.77 -4.99 -7.60
N MET A 85 -14.49 -5.98 -7.10
CA MET A 85 -14.73 -6.19 -5.67
C MET A 85 -14.20 -7.57 -5.27
N ALA A 86 -13.40 -7.62 -4.21
CA ALA A 86 -12.89 -8.85 -3.63
C ALA A 86 -13.19 -8.90 -2.14
N GLU A 87 -13.75 -10.01 -1.67
CA GLU A 87 -14.00 -10.29 -0.25
C GLU A 87 -13.08 -11.41 0.20
N TYR A 88 -12.45 -11.21 1.35
CA TYR A 88 -11.55 -12.19 1.98
C TYR A 88 -11.98 -12.50 3.40
N GLU A 89 -11.82 -13.76 3.78
CA GLU A 89 -11.70 -14.13 5.18
C GLU A 89 -10.24 -14.09 5.62
N LEU A 90 -10.01 -13.58 6.84
CA LEU A 90 -8.72 -13.53 7.53
C LEU A 90 -8.79 -14.40 8.79
N PRO A 91 -8.68 -15.75 8.66
CA PRO A 91 -8.97 -16.66 9.78
C PRO A 91 -8.05 -16.44 11.00
N SER A 92 -6.78 -16.09 10.76
CA SER A 92 -5.78 -15.90 11.83
C SER A 92 -6.07 -14.71 12.74
N VAL A 93 -6.91 -13.77 12.28
CA VAL A 93 -7.27 -12.55 13.00
C VAL A 93 -8.78 -12.36 13.14
N SER A 94 -9.57 -13.38 12.83
CA SER A 94 -11.02 -13.40 12.97
C SER A 94 -11.66 -12.14 12.37
N ALA A 95 -11.37 -11.87 11.10
CA ALA A 95 -11.84 -10.68 10.42
C ALA A 95 -12.19 -10.98 8.95
N LYS A 96 -12.93 -10.05 8.33
CA LYS A 96 -13.15 -9.97 6.90
C LYS A 96 -12.50 -8.73 6.33
N LEU A 97 -11.97 -8.86 5.11
CA LEU A 97 -11.39 -7.75 4.36
C LEU A 97 -12.13 -7.59 3.04
N TYR A 98 -12.48 -6.36 2.72
CA TYR A 98 -13.11 -5.98 1.47
C TYR A 98 -12.20 -5.02 0.72
N LEU A 99 -11.88 -5.36 -0.53
CA LEU A 99 -11.17 -4.48 -1.46
C LEU A 99 -12.11 -4.11 -2.59
N THR A 100 -12.23 -2.81 -2.86
CA THR A 100 -12.98 -2.30 -4.00
C THR A 100 -12.07 -1.40 -4.83
N TYR A 101 -11.92 -1.74 -6.08
CA TYR A 101 -11.15 -0.98 -7.06
C TYR A 101 -12.11 -0.33 -8.05
N ARG A 102 -12.06 0.99 -8.19
CA ARG A 102 -12.78 1.73 -9.23
C ARG A 102 -11.75 2.29 -10.20
N ILE A 103 -11.84 1.88 -11.44
CA ILE A 103 -10.84 2.17 -12.47
C ILE A 103 -11.51 2.96 -13.57
N ASN A 104 -11.02 4.17 -13.82
CA ASN A 104 -11.52 5.01 -14.89
C ASN A 104 -10.81 4.74 -16.23
N ASN A 105 -11.28 5.37 -17.30
CA ASN A 105 -10.75 5.17 -18.64
C ASN A 105 -9.34 5.75 -18.86
N ALA A 106 -8.83 6.55 -17.92
CA ALA A 106 -7.46 7.07 -17.93
C ALA A 106 -6.49 6.19 -17.12
N GLY A 107 -6.97 5.10 -16.50
CA GLY A 107 -6.15 4.19 -15.69
C GLY A 107 -5.91 4.65 -14.26
N ALA A 108 -6.59 5.70 -13.78
CA ALA A 108 -6.59 6.03 -12.37
C ALA A 108 -7.42 4.99 -11.60
N VAL A 109 -6.89 4.57 -10.45
CA VAL A 109 -7.47 3.54 -9.58
C VAL A 109 -7.81 4.15 -8.24
N GLU A 110 -9.09 4.23 -7.92
CA GLU A 110 -9.55 4.45 -6.55
C GLU A 110 -9.64 3.08 -5.86
N LEU A 111 -8.88 2.91 -4.78
CA LEU A 111 -8.87 1.68 -3.99
C LEU A 111 -9.42 1.94 -2.60
N SER A 112 -10.49 1.26 -2.26
CA SER A 112 -11.07 1.22 -0.91
C SER A 112 -10.73 -0.10 -0.24
N GLN A 113 -10.22 0.00 1.00
CA GLN A 113 -9.91 -1.14 1.84
C GLN A 113 -10.71 -1.04 3.14
N LYS A 114 -11.51 -2.07 3.43
CA LYS A 114 -12.34 -2.12 4.64
C LYS A 114 -12.14 -3.44 5.37
N LEU A 115 -11.77 -3.35 6.65
CA LEU A 115 -11.63 -4.51 7.52
C LEU A 115 -12.75 -4.50 8.57
N ILE A 116 -13.39 -5.65 8.75
CA ILE A 116 -14.42 -5.86 9.75
C ILE A 116 -14.00 -7.05 10.61
N ALA A 117 -13.66 -6.77 11.87
CA ALA A 117 -13.38 -7.83 12.85
C ALA A 117 -14.68 -8.49 13.31
N ASP A 118 -14.61 -9.79 13.58
CA ASP A 118 -15.71 -10.52 14.21
C ASP A 118 -16.00 -9.93 15.61
N LYS A 119 -17.26 -9.92 15.98
CA LYS A 119 -17.75 -9.25 17.21
C LYS A 119 -17.01 -9.69 18.47
N ASP A 120 -16.63 -10.95 18.54
CA ASP A 120 -15.96 -11.54 19.71
C ASP A 120 -14.45 -11.81 19.46
N ALA A 121 -13.90 -11.23 18.38
CA ALA A 121 -12.50 -11.39 18.05
C ALA A 121 -11.59 -10.88 19.17
N LYS A 122 -10.69 -11.74 19.66
CA LYS A 122 -9.66 -11.39 20.64
C LYS A 122 -8.31 -11.23 19.94
N VAL A 123 -8.23 -10.22 19.11
CA VAL A 123 -7.04 -9.91 18.31
C VAL A 123 -6.43 -8.60 18.79
N SER A 124 -5.11 -8.52 18.77
CA SER A 124 -4.36 -7.31 19.09
C SER A 124 -4.59 -6.20 18.07
N ASP A 125 -4.16 -4.99 18.41
CA ASP A 125 -3.93 -3.93 17.43
C ASP A 125 -2.90 -4.35 16.39
N MET A 126 -2.82 -3.60 15.29
CA MET A 126 -1.87 -3.78 14.19
C MET A 126 -0.93 -2.58 14.06
N PHE A 127 0.26 -2.80 13.50
CA PHE A 127 1.19 -1.71 13.26
C PHE A 127 0.76 -0.77 12.13
N ARG A 128 0.15 -1.31 11.09
CA ARG A 128 -0.31 -0.57 9.90
C ARG A 128 -1.63 -1.12 9.40
N PHE A 129 -2.37 -0.25 8.76
CA PHE A 129 -3.48 -0.59 7.90
C PHE A 129 -3.26 0.11 6.55
N GLY A 130 -2.79 -0.62 5.56
CA GLY A 130 -2.37 -0.03 4.29
C GLY A 130 -2.11 -1.05 3.20
N LEU A 131 -1.28 -0.65 2.24
CA LEU A 131 -0.97 -1.41 1.04
C LEU A 131 0.54 -1.42 0.78
N GLN A 132 1.01 -2.46 0.10
CA GLN A 132 2.35 -2.53 -0.48
C GLN A 132 2.24 -2.63 -1.99
N LEU A 133 2.98 -1.79 -2.68
CA LEU A 133 3.15 -1.79 -4.14
C LEU A 133 4.62 -1.98 -4.47
N PRO A 134 5.09 -3.22 -4.70
CA PRO A 134 6.45 -3.44 -5.19
C PRO A 134 6.61 -2.88 -6.60
N MET A 135 7.51 -1.94 -6.77
CA MET A 135 7.81 -1.31 -8.05
C MET A 135 9.17 -1.76 -8.59
N PRO A 136 9.42 -1.68 -9.91
CA PRO A 136 10.76 -1.85 -10.47
C PRO A 136 11.76 -0.87 -9.84
N ALA A 137 13.02 -1.29 -9.69
CA ALA A 137 14.07 -0.48 -9.06
C ALA A 137 14.43 0.82 -9.82
N SER A 138 13.94 0.98 -11.04
CA SER A 138 14.09 2.23 -11.82
C SER A 138 13.28 3.40 -11.27
N PHE A 139 12.28 3.13 -10.42
CA PHE A 139 11.46 4.15 -9.76
C PHE A 139 12.16 4.63 -8.49
N GLU A 140 13.09 5.56 -8.65
CA GLU A 140 14.01 6.03 -7.60
C GLU A 140 13.71 7.46 -7.14
N ARG A 141 12.86 8.22 -7.84
CA ARG A 141 12.60 9.62 -7.55
C ARG A 141 11.30 9.79 -6.79
N ILE A 142 11.40 10.32 -5.56
CA ILE A 142 10.25 10.60 -4.69
C ILE A 142 10.04 12.10 -4.59
N GLU A 143 8.79 12.51 -4.71
CA GLU A 143 8.31 13.85 -4.37
C GLU A 143 7.01 13.70 -3.57
N TYR A 144 6.89 14.39 -2.44
CA TYR A 144 5.70 14.29 -1.60
C TYR A 144 5.38 15.59 -0.89
N TYR A 145 4.11 15.79 -0.57
CA TYR A 145 3.64 16.81 0.36
C TYR A 145 3.23 16.14 1.66
N GLY A 146 4.01 16.40 2.70
CA GLY A 146 3.85 15.80 4.02
C GLY A 146 4.87 16.33 5.00
N ARG A 147 5.07 15.63 6.12
CA ARG A 147 6.11 15.95 7.10
C ARG A 147 7.46 15.39 6.67
N GLY A 148 8.47 16.23 6.77
CA GLY A 148 9.83 15.88 6.36
C GLY A 148 10.87 16.95 6.72
N PRO A 149 12.06 16.90 6.06
CA PRO A 149 12.52 15.88 5.11
C PRO A 149 12.91 14.56 5.80
N GLY A 150 13.24 14.56 7.07
CA GLY A 150 13.65 13.38 7.85
C GLY A 150 12.51 12.41 8.07
N GLU A 151 12.86 11.17 8.40
CA GLU A 151 11.86 10.18 8.81
C GLU A 151 11.11 10.65 10.05
N ASN A 152 9.84 10.32 10.12
CA ASN A 152 9.01 10.67 11.25
C ASN A 152 7.86 9.66 11.41
N TYR A 153 7.36 9.55 12.62
CA TYR A 153 6.30 8.64 13.04
C TYR A 153 5.26 9.42 13.84
N VAL A 154 4.07 8.89 14.02
CA VAL A 154 2.97 9.56 14.73
C VAL A 154 3.37 10.02 16.13
N ASP A 155 4.22 9.26 16.81
CA ASP A 155 4.74 9.53 18.15
C ASP A 155 5.99 10.42 18.17
N ARG A 156 6.60 10.71 17.00
CA ARG A 156 7.78 11.58 16.88
C ARG A 156 7.79 12.33 15.53
N ASN A 157 6.88 13.22 15.34
CA ASN A 157 6.81 14.08 14.13
C ASN A 157 6.91 15.59 14.41
N ASN A 158 6.99 16.00 15.67
CA ASN A 158 7.00 17.40 16.07
C ASN A 158 8.24 18.18 15.59
N CYS A 159 9.34 17.50 15.32
CA CYS A 159 10.58 18.13 14.81
C CYS A 159 10.59 18.27 13.28
N THR A 160 9.52 17.87 12.59
CA THR A 160 9.41 17.93 11.13
C THR A 160 8.34 18.94 10.70
N GLY A 161 8.60 19.63 9.59
CA GLY A 161 7.66 20.60 9.00
C GLY A 161 6.82 19.99 7.90
N LEU A 162 5.61 20.52 7.70
CA LEU A 162 4.83 20.27 6.49
C LEU A 162 5.45 21.04 5.33
N GLY A 163 5.66 20.34 4.23
CA GLY A 163 6.23 20.92 3.02
C GLY A 163 6.26 19.93 1.86
N ILE A 164 6.71 20.42 0.72
CA ILE A 164 6.98 19.57 -0.46
C ILE A 164 8.46 19.24 -0.46
N TYR A 165 8.75 17.93 -0.44
CA TYR A 165 10.10 17.40 -0.37
C TYR A 165 10.39 16.49 -1.54
N LYS A 166 11.65 16.48 -1.98
CA LYS A 166 12.17 15.60 -3.05
C LYS A 166 13.33 14.81 -2.50
N GLN A 167 13.30 13.52 -2.69
CA GLN A 167 14.32 12.57 -2.23
C GLN A 167 14.40 11.38 -3.20
N SER A 168 15.50 10.66 -3.18
CA SER A 168 15.56 9.34 -3.79
C SER A 168 15.04 8.26 -2.83
N VAL A 169 14.69 7.09 -3.38
CA VAL A 169 14.38 5.90 -2.57
C VAL A 169 15.59 5.53 -1.70
N SER A 170 16.79 5.59 -2.27
CA SER A 170 18.04 5.28 -1.55
C SER A 170 18.28 6.21 -0.35
N GLU A 171 17.87 7.47 -0.42
CA GLU A 171 17.98 8.44 0.69
C GLU A 171 16.99 8.18 1.82
N GLN A 172 16.00 7.32 1.62
CA GLN A 172 15.06 6.94 2.68
C GLN A 172 15.70 6.00 3.71
N PHE A 173 16.75 5.28 3.31
CA PHE A 173 17.42 4.33 4.19
C PHE A 173 18.32 5.04 5.21
N TYR A 174 18.17 4.67 6.48
CA TYR A 174 19.07 5.07 7.55
C TYR A 174 19.72 3.84 8.20
N PRO A 175 21.05 3.76 8.28
CA PRO A 175 21.78 2.60 8.80
C PRO A 175 21.79 2.59 10.34
N TYR A 176 20.66 2.30 10.95
CA TYR A 176 20.57 2.13 12.39
C TYR A 176 21.50 0.99 12.86
N ILE A 177 22.14 1.17 14.01
CA ILE A 177 23.00 0.13 14.64
C ILE A 177 22.21 -1.17 14.82
N ARG A 178 20.99 -1.08 15.31
CA ARG A 178 20.04 -2.19 15.32
C ARG A 178 19.09 -2.02 14.15
N PRO A 179 19.05 -3.00 13.22
CA PRO A 179 18.13 -2.95 12.09
C PRO A 179 16.68 -2.77 12.57
N GLN A 180 16.01 -1.76 12.05
CA GLN A 180 14.63 -1.40 12.40
C GLN A 180 13.93 -0.72 11.22
N GLU A 181 12.62 -0.46 11.36
CA GLU A 181 11.87 0.36 10.42
C GLU A 181 12.52 1.73 10.27
N ASN A 182 12.60 2.23 9.04
CA ASN A 182 13.04 3.59 8.74
C ASN A 182 12.37 4.17 7.50
N GLY A 183 12.62 5.45 7.23
CA GLY A 183 12.16 6.14 6.02
C GLY A 183 10.70 6.60 6.05
N ASN A 184 9.91 6.28 7.08
CA ASN A 184 8.50 6.65 7.15
C ASN A 184 8.30 8.17 7.17
N LYS A 185 7.25 8.64 6.46
CA LYS A 185 6.76 10.03 6.47
C LYS A 185 5.30 10.03 6.90
N THR A 186 4.93 10.95 7.77
CA THR A 186 3.54 11.12 8.23
C THR A 186 2.90 12.37 7.64
N ASP A 187 1.58 12.49 7.83
CA ASP A 187 0.79 13.62 7.34
C ASP A 187 0.97 13.87 5.84
N VAL A 188 1.15 12.79 5.07
CA VAL A 188 1.29 12.86 3.61
C VAL A 188 -0.08 13.13 2.98
N ARG A 189 -0.15 14.11 2.07
CA ARG A 189 -1.35 14.44 1.30
C ARG A 189 -1.30 13.82 -0.07
N TRP A 190 -0.10 13.83 -0.66
CA TRP A 190 0.17 13.11 -1.89
C TRP A 190 1.63 12.64 -1.91
N TRP A 191 1.84 11.55 -2.61
CA TRP A 191 3.15 10.91 -2.79
C TRP A 191 3.33 10.54 -4.25
N ARG A 192 4.40 11.00 -4.86
CA ARG A 192 4.77 10.67 -6.22
C ARG A 192 6.08 9.89 -6.21
N ILE A 193 6.11 8.81 -6.98
CA ILE A 193 7.33 8.05 -7.24
C ILE A 193 7.49 7.89 -8.75
N ALA A 194 8.67 8.18 -9.29
CA ALA A 194 8.92 8.20 -10.72
C ALA A 194 10.31 7.65 -11.07
N ASP A 195 10.43 7.22 -12.32
CA ASP A 195 11.71 6.87 -12.94
C ASP A 195 12.46 8.12 -13.48
N ALA A 196 13.61 7.89 -14.10
CA ALA A 196 14.42 8.97 -14.68
C ALA A 196 13.74 9.71 -15.83
N SER A 197 12.80 9.07 -16.54
CA SER A 197 12.03 9.65 -17.65
C SER A 197 10.80 10.42 -17.18
N GLY A 198 10.46 10.35 -15.89
CA GLY A 198 9.29 10.99 -15.29
C GLY A 198 8.03 10.13 -15.34
N HIS A 199 8.09 8.88 -15.83
CA HIS A 199 7.01 7.93 -15.67
C HIS A 199 6.91 7.51 -14.22
N GLY A 200 5.71 7.36 -13.71
CA GLY A 200 5.54 6.98 -12.32
C GLY A 200 4.09 6.95 -11.88
N LEU A 201 3.94 6.94 -10.57
CA LEU A 201 2.66 6.86 -9.91
C LEU A 201 2.53 8.00 -8.91
N MET A 202 1.34 8.57 -8.84
CA MET A 202 0.95 9.50 -7.78
C MET A 202 -0.14 8.87 -6.95
N LEU A 203 0.03 8.94 -5.63
CA LEU A 203 -0.90 8.45 -4.63
C LEU A 203 -1.44 9.66 -3.84
N ASP A 204 -2.72 9.70 -3.65
CA ASP A 204 -3.41 10.62 -2.76
C ASP A 204 -4.49 9.88 -1.97
N SER A 205 -5.12 10.56 -1.03
CA SER A 205 -6.20 10.01 -0.22
C SER A 205 -7.08 11.17 0.28
N ASP A 206 -8.32 10.86 0.62
CA ASP A 206 -9.25 11.81 1.21
C ASP A 206 -8.73 12.39 2.54
N GLU A 207 -7.94 11.59 3.26
CA GLU A 207 -7.26 12.00 4.48
C GLU A 207 -5.74 11.88 4.34
N SER A 208 -5.00 12.46 5.29
CA SER A 208 -3.56 12.28 5.33
C SER A 208 -3.18 10.84 5.66
N PHE A 209 -2.09 10.37 5.10
CA PHE A 209 -1.59 9.01 5.28
C PHE A 209 -0.10 8.99 5.63
N SER A 210 0.43 7.82 5.93
CA SER A 210 1.86 7.58 6.07
C SER A 210 2.38 6.82 4.86
N ALA A 211 3.58 7.16 4.42
CA ALA A 211 4.25 6.52 3.29
C ALA A 211 5.73 6.29 3.55
N SER A 212 6.28 5.25 2.91
CA SER A 212 7.70 4.93 2.85
C SER A 212 8.00 4.20 1.54
N ALA A 213 9.24 4.25 1.08
CA ALA A 213 9.72 3.53 -0.11
C ALA A 213 11.10 2.92 0.14
#